data_00390a48b445632cb7673189b5e8e451
#
_entry.id   00390a48b445632cb7673189b5e8e451
#
_cell.length_a   1.000
_cell.length_b   1.000
_cell.length_c   1.000
_cell.angle_alpha   90.00
_cell.angle_beta   90.00
_cell.angle_gamma   90.00
#
_symmetry.space_group_name_H-M   'P 1'
#
loop_
_entity.id
_entity.type
_entity.pdbx_description
1 polymer ?
#
loop_
_entity_poly.entity_id
_entity_poly.type
_entity_poly.pdbx_seq_one_letter_code
_entity_poly.pdbx_strand_id
1 'polypeptide(L)'
;LLLHLRLKSCRINNMPPVAIAVFVLLNLLTVYKSSMTHDNFFTNTLWETRNALAQYDNFSAQKNARQKILGSLKSLPKNAAGVYVLVIGESQNKGHMSAYGYHRPTTPWLQSIKKQHGFLLFDNAYSCHSHTVPVLTYALTAKNQYNTLPLEQAASIIEIAQAADFHTVWISNQVKYGAWDTPVSVIADQSQTQYWLNGHLGETTQTTHFDLSLVDVLKKLPVFDKALIVVHLMGNHGSYEERYPHAFNRWTGKSHIDKYDNSILYNDFVMKQLFSAVKDLPNFQGLIYFSDHADDVDAGLGHDASRFTFDMARIPLYMYFSDNYIQKYPHTMAILKKHTSAYFTNDLIFDTLIN
;
A
#
# COMPACT_ATOMS: atom_id res chain seq x y z
N LEU A 1 -32.71 9.61 -17.04
CA LEU A 1 -34.07 9.07 -17.29
C LEU A 1 -34.30 7.97 -16.24
N LEU A 2 -34.87 8.33 -15.10
CA LEU A 2 -35.32 7.39 -14.05
C LEU A 2 -36.50 6.59 -14.57
N LEU A 3 -36.29 5.36 -14.97
CA LEU A 3 -37.35 4.41 -15.23
C LEU A 3 -37.97 4.02 -13.89
N HIS A 4 -39.15 4.59 -13.58
CA HIS A 4 -40.02 4.14 -12.50
C HIS A 4 -40.63 2.79 -12.93
N LEU A 5 -39.96 1.69 -12.65
CA LEU A 5 -40.56 0.37 -12.68
C LEU A 5 -41.52 0.28 -11.48
N ARG A 6 -42.81 0.52 -11.72
CA ARG A 6 -43.85 0.06 -10.81
C ARG A 6 -43.88 -1.46 -10.84
N LEU A 7 -43.15 -2.09 -9.91
CA LEU A 7 -43.36 -3.50 -9.59
C LEU A 7 -44.81 -3.62 -9.02
N LYS A 8 -45.72 -4.03 -9.86
CA LYS A 8 -46.99 -4.58 -9.35
C LYS A 8 -46.60 -5.76 -8.46
N SER A 9 -47.04 -5.73 -7.20
CA SER A 9 -46.84 -6.84 -6.27
C SER A 9 -47.41 -8.12 -6.90
N CYS A 10 -46.56 -8.94 -7.48
CA CYS A 10 -46.92 -10.28 -7.91
C CYS A 10 -47.11 -11.08 -6.62
N ARG A 11 -48.34 -11.41 -6.25
CA ARG A 11 -48.63 -12.29 -5.13
C ARG A 11 -48.08 -13.67 -5.50
N ILE A 12 -46.98 -14.05 -4.88
CA ILE A 12 -46.29 -15.34 -5.01
C ILE A 12 -47.25 -16.50 -4.64
N ASN A 13 -48.32 -16.22 -3.90
CA ASN A 13 -49.31 -17.20 -3.42
C ASN A 13 -50.10 -17.94 -4.52
N ASN A 14 -49.99 -17.55 -5.79
CA ASN A 14 -50.75 -18.20 -6.88
C ASN A 14 -49.82 -18.90 -7.91
N MET A 15 -48.55 -19.03 -7.66
CA MET A 15 -47.68 -19.80 -8.56
C MET A 15 -47.80 -21.31 -8.25
N PRO A 16 -48.00 -22.16 -9.26
CA PRO A 16 -47.99 -23.60 -9.05
C PRO A 16 -46.64 -24.05 -8.47
N PRO A 17 -46.64 -24.98 -7.51
CA PRO A 17 -45.41 -25.44 -6.84
C PRO A 17 -44.29 -25.85 -7.82
N VAL A 18 -44.71 -26.40 -8.97
CA VAL A 18 -43.80 -26.78 -10.05
C VAL A 18 -43.07 -25.57 -10.65
N ALA A 19 -43.74 -24.43 -10.83
CA ALA A 19 -43.13 -23.22 -11.36
C ALA A 19 -42.10 -22.62 -10.38
N ILE A 20 -42.41 -22.68 -9.08
CA ILE A 20 -41.46 -22.28 -8.04
C ILE A 20 -40.23 -23.21 -8.03
N ALA A 21 -40.45 -24.52 -8.09
CA ALA A 21 -39.34 -25.50 -8.13
C ALA A 21 -38.47 -25.33 -9.36
N VAL A 22 -39.07 -25.11 -10.55
CA VAL A 22 -38.30 -24.83 -11.78
C VAL A 22 -37.56 -23.52 -11.69
N PHE A 23 -38.13 -22.46 -11.13
CA PHE A 23 -37.42 -21.20 -10.93
C PHE A 23 -36.24 -21.32 -9.98
N VAL A 24 -36.41 -22.03 -8.86
CA VAL A 24 -35.32 -22.33 -7.91
C VAL A 24 -34.24 -23.17 -8.56
N LEU A 25 -34.62 -24.23 -9.31
CA LEU A 25 -33.68 -25.09 -10.01
C LEU A 25 -32.88 -24.33 -11.08
N LEU A 26 -33.53 -23.46 -11.86
CA LEU A 26 -32.86 -22.63 -12.86
C LEU A 26 -31.87 -21.66 -12.21
N ASN A 27 -32.25 -21.05 -11.08
CA ASN A 27 -31.33 -20.17 -10.34
C ASN A 27 -30.16 -20.96 -9.76
N LEU A 28 -30.38 -22.17 -9.21
CA LEU A 28 -29.31 -23.04 -8.73
C LEU A 28 -28.38 -23.48 -9.85
N LEU A 29 -28.93 -23.82 -11.02
CA LEU A 29 -28.11 -24.19 -12.21
C LEU A 29 -27.32 -22.99 -12.73
N THR A 30 -27.90 -21.79 -12.71
CA THR A 30 -27.20 -20.56 -13.11
C THR A 30 -26.04 -20.24 -12.15
N VAL A 31 -26.29 -20.33 -10.84
CA VAL A 31 -25.25 -20.16 -9.80
C VAL A 31 -24.16 -21.23 -9.94
N TYR A 32 -24.56 -22.50 -10.14
CA TYR A 32 -23.61 -23.60 -10.32
C TYR A 32 -22.74 -23.42 -11.58
N LYS A 33 -23.36 -23.09 -12.72
CA LYS A 33 -22.63 -22.86 -13.97
C LYS A 33 -21.72 -21.64 -13.87
N SER A 34 -22.15 -20.56 -13.28
CA SER A 34 -21.39 -19.34 -13.06
C SER A 34 -20.25 -19.55 -12.03
N SER A 35 -20.48 -20.38 -11.01
CA SER A 35 -19.44 -20.80 -10.07
C SER A 35 -18.32 -21.62 -10.75
N MET A 36 -18.68 -22.42 -11.75
CA MET A 36 -17.69 -23.21 -12.51
C MET A 36 -16.89 -22.40 -13.52
N THR A 37 -17.42 -21.28 -14.01
CA THR A 37 -16.77 -20.45 -15.04
C THR A 37 -16.00 -19.26 -14.47
N HIS A 38 -16.08 -19.00 -13.18
CA HIS A 38 -15.52 -17.80 -12.51
C HIS A 38 -15.94 -16.45 -13.14
N ASP A 39 -16.92 -16.47 -14.06
CA ASP A 39 -17.33 -15.29 -14.83
C ASP A 39 -18.37 -14.44 -14.13
N ASN A 40 -18.86 -14.85 -12.95
CA ASN A 40 -19.87 -14.11 -12.21
C ASN A 40 -19.22 -13.30 -11.08
N PHE A 41 -19.47 -11.99 -11.09
CA PHE A 41 -18.96 -11.07 -10.07
C PHE A 41 -19.20 -11.57 -8.64
N PHE A 42 -20.41 -12.08 -8.32
CA PHE A 42 -20.72 -12.54 -6.96
C PHE A 42 -19.95 -13.80 -6.56
N THR A 43 -19.85 -14.79 -7.46
CA THR A 43 -19.14 -16.03 -7.16
C THR A 43 -17.64 -15.81 -7.13
N ASN A 44 -17.13 -14.93 -7.97
CA ASN A 44 -15.71 -14.57 -7.99
C ASN A 44 -15.35 -13.79 -6.70
N THR A 45 -16.17 -12.81 -6.31
CA THR A 45 -15.96 -12.05 -5.06
C THR A 45 -16.01 -12.96 -3.84
N LEU A 46 -16.98 -13.90 -3.76
CA LEU A 46 -17.05 -14.87 -2.67
C LEU A 46 -15.83 -15.81 -2.64
N TRP A 47 -15.39 -16.26 -3.82
CA TRP A 47 -14.22 -17.12 -3.93
C TRP A 47 -12.93 -16.39 -3.55
N GLU A 48 -12.73 -15.17 -4.04
CA GLU A 48 -11.59 -14.31 -3.69
C GLU A 48 -11.57 -13.97 -2.20
N THR A 49 -12.73 -13.60 -1.64
CA THR A 49 -12.86 -13.33 -0.19
C THR A 49 -12.52 -14.58 0.63
N ARG A 50 -13.03 -15.75 0.24
CA ARG A 50 -12.71 -17.01 0.92
C ARG A 50 -11.24 -17.36 0.84
N ASN A 51 -10.62 -17.16 -0.33
CA ASN A 51 -9.19 -17.43 -0.51
C ASN A 51 -8.33 -16.43 0.27
N ALA A 52 -8.71 -15.17 0.30
CA ALA A 52 -8.02 -14.16 1.11
C ALA A 52 -8.10 -14.50 2.61
N LEU A 53 -9.28 -14.87 3.10
CA LEU A 53 -9.48 -15.33 4.49
C LEU A 53 -8.66 -16.60 4.79
N ALA A 54 -8.65 -17.57 3.88
CA ALA A 54 -7.88 -18.79 4.07
C ALA A 54 -6.37 -18.53 4.07
N GLN A 55 -5.88 -17.61 3.23
CA GLN A 55 -4.48 -17.16 3.25
C GLN A 55 -4.14 -16.42 4.56
N TYR A 56 -5.08 -15.62 5.04
CA TYR A 56 -5.00 -14.95 6.34
C TYR A 56 -4.87 -15.95 7.49
N ASP A 57 -5.80 -16.91 7.57
CA ASP A 57 -5.81 -17.92 8.62
C ASP A 57 -4.52 -18.75 8.56
N ASN A 58 -4.07 -19.16 7.38
CA ASN A 58 -2.84 -19.90 7.19
C ASN A 58 -1.60 -19.08 7.60
N PHE A 59 -1.52 -17.83 7.19
CA PHE A 59 -0.42 -16.94 7.57
C PHE A 59 -0.38 -16.75 9.10
N SER A 60 -1.52 -16.49 9.72
CA SER A 60 -1.64 -16.35 11.17
C SER A 60 -1.31 -17.63 11.91
N ALA A 61 -1.80 -18.77 11.44
CA ALA A 61 -1.53 -20.09 12.04
C ALA A 61 -0.04 -20.46 12.02
N GLN A 62 0.70 -20.04 10.99
CA GLN A 62 2.13 -20.30 10.83
C GLN A 62 3.04 -19.29 11.59
N LYS A 63 2.48 -18.35 12.33
CA LYS A 63 3.24 -17.35 13.10
C LYS A 63 4.31 -18.01 13.99
N ASN A 64 3.94 -19.03 14.75
CA ASN A 64 4.87 -19.72 15.66
C ASN A 64 6.01 -20.43 14.90
N ALA A 65 5.73 -20.99 13.73
CA ALA A 65 6.74 -21.63 12.89
C ALA A 65 7.74 -20.59 12.37
N ARG A 66 7.24 -19.43 11.87
CA ARG A 66 8.10 -18.31 11.43
C ARG A 66 8.94 -17.76 12.58
N GLN A 67 8.35 -17.55 13.75
CA GLN A 67 9.10 -17.09 14.94
C GLN A 67 10.20 -18.06 15.34
N LYS A 68 9.97 -19.37 15.23
CA LYS A 68 11.01 -20.38 15.49
C LYS A 68 12.16 -20.27 14.49
N ILE A 69 11.86 -20.07 13.21
CA ILE A 69 12.87 -19.84 12.17
C ILE A 69 13.66 -18.57 12.48
N LEU A 70 12.98 -17.46 12.77
CA LEU A 70 13.62 -16.19 13.14
C LEU A 70 14.52 -16.31 14.37
N GLY A 71 14.07 -17.01 15.39
CA GLY A 71 14.87 -17.28 16.60
C GLY A 71 16.12 -18.12 16.33
N SER A 72 16.17 -18.88 15.26
CA SER A 72 17.34 -19.66 14.82
C SER A 72 18.33 -18.88 13.95
N LEU A 73 17.93 -17.70 13.43
CA LEU A 73 18.82 -16.86 12.60
C LEU A 73 19.91 -16.24 13.47
N LYS A 74 21.16 -16.74 13.28
CA LYS A 74 22.34 -16.25 14.00
C LYS A 74 22.80 -14.84 13.56
N SER A 75 22.26 -14.30 12.49
CA SER A 75 22.75 -13.12 11.79
C SER A 75 21.83 -11.91 11.80
N LEU A 76 20.77 -11.91 12.65
CA LEU A 76 19.99 -10.69 12.81
C LEU A 76 20.89 -9.57 13.37
N PRO A 77 20.90 -8.37 12.74
CA PRO A 77 21.76 -7.27 13.18
C PRO A 77 21.25 -6.68 14.51
N LYS A 78 21.51 -7.37 15.63
CA LYS A 78 21.15 -6.88 16.98
C LYS A 78 21.77 -5.51 17.29
N ASN A 79 22.84 -5.16 16.56
CA ASN A 79 23.51 -3.86 16.68
C ASN A 79 22.88 -2.74 15.86
N ALA A 80 21.86 -3.01 15.03
CA ALA A 80 21.09 -1.98 14.39
C ALA A 80 20.34 -1.20 15.49
N ALA A 81 20.39 0.12 15.43
CA ALA A 81 19.77 1.00 16.42
C ALA A 81 19.13 2.19 15.70
N GLY A 82 18.24 2.89 16.41
CA GLY A 82 17.60 4.10 15.96
C GLY A 82 16.24 3.88 15.33
N VAL A 83 15.67 4.96 14.81
CA VAL A 83 14.30 5.02 14.29
C VAL A 83 14.33 5.07 12.77
N TYR A 84 13.66 4.12 12.15
CA TYR A 84 13.47 4.02 10.70
C TYR A 84 11.99 4.21 10.37
N VAL A 85 11.72 4.93 9.29
CA VAL A 85 10.35 5.21 8.83
C VAL A 85 10.17 4.67 7.42
N LEU A 86 9.20 3.79 7.24
CA LEU A 86 8.77 3.28 5.94
C LEU A 86 7.43 3.92 5.59
N VAL A 87 7.38 4.70 4.52
CA VAL A 87 6.15 5.30 4.03
C VAL A 87 5.71 4.56 2.77
N ILE A 88 4.52 4.00 2.83
CA ILE A 88 3.87 3.31 1.72
C ILE A 88 2.87 4.27 1.10
N GLY A 89 3.14 4.70 -0.13
CA GLY A 89 2.21 5.47 -0.97
C GLY A 89 1.25 4.54 -1.70
N GLU A 90 0.24 5.12 -2.33
CA GLU A 90 -0.84 4.42 -3.02
C GLU A 90 -1.07 5.05 -4.39
N SER A 91 -1.10 4.20 -5.45
CA SER A 91 -1.45 4.56 -6.83
C SER A 91 -0.65 5.72 -7.43
N GLN A 92 0.61 5.96 -6.99
CA GLN A 92 1.38 7.12 -7.41
C GLN A 92 2.26 6.84 -8.63
N ASN A 93 1.96 7.52 -9.75
CA ASN A 93 2.75 7.44 -10.99
C ASN A 93 3.85 8.52 -11.01
N LYS A 94 5.12 8.10 -11.07
CA LYS A 94 6.25 9.05 -11.17
C LYS A 94 6.22 9.88 -12.46
N GLY A 95 5.53 9.41 -13.51
CA GLY A 95 5.33 10.17 -14.76
C GLY A 95 4.57 11.48 -14.57
N HIS A 96 3.78 11.60 -13.50
CA HIS A 96 3.05 12.81 -13.10
C HIS A 96 3.77 13.64 -12.01
N MET A 97 5.01 13.33 -11.70
CA MET A 97 5.79 14.02 -10.66
C MET A 97 6.84 14.95 -11.25
N SER A 98 6.80 16.26 -10.93
CA SER A 98 7.79 17.22 -11.41
C SER A 98 9.23 16.90 -10.99
N ALA A 99 9.42 16.21 -9.86
CA ALA A 99 10.73 15.73 -9.43
C ALA A 99 11.37 14.74 -10.41
N TYR A 100 10.57 14.03 -11.20
CA TYR A 100 10.98 13.12 -12.28
C TYR A 100 10.85 13.74 -13.68
N GLY A 101 10.55 15.03 -13.79
CA GLY A 101 10.54 15.75 -15.07
C GLY A 101 9.16 16.03 -15.67
N TYR A 102 8.09 15.75 -14.94
CA TYR A 102 6.75 16.13 -15.38
C TYR A 102 6.60 17.64 -15.50
N HIS A 103 5.88 18.10 -16.52
CA HIS A 103 5.81 19.53 -16.87
C HIS A 103 5.03 20.40 -15.86
N ARG A 104 4.06 19.82 -15.12
CA ARG A 104 3.32 20.53 -14.07
C ARG A 104 4.09 20.43 -12.74
N PRO A 105 4.11 21.50 -11.93
CA PRO A 105 4.81 21.51 -10.63
C PRO A 105 3.98 20.78 -9.56
N THR A 106 3.87 19.46 -9.70
CA THR A 106 3.10 18.56 -8.83
C THR A 106 3.85 18.16 -7.57
N THR A 107 5.20 18.17 -7.60
CA THR A 107 6.01 17.78 -6.45
C THR A 107 7.08 18.82 -6.12
N PRO A 108 6.68 20.07 -5.74
CA PRO A 108 7.61 21.17 -5.51
C PRO A 108 8.55 20.92 -4.32
N TRP A 109 8.08 20.25 -3.25
CA TRP A 109 8.92 19.89 -2.12
C TRP A 109 9.97 18.87 -2.51
N LEU A 110 9.58 17.75 -3.08
CA LEU A 110 10.51 16.70 -3.50
C LEU A 110 11.54 17.23 -4.49
N GLN A 111 11.11 18.10 -5.43
CA GLN A 111 12.01 18.79 -6.36
C GLN A 111 13.06 19.66 -5.63
N SER A 112 12.69 20.28 -4.51
CA SER A 112 13.57 21.16 -3.75
C SER A 112 14.63 20.40 -2.94
N ILE A 113 14.30 19.17 -2.48
CA ILE A 113 15.17 18.40 -1.57
C ILE A 113 15.92 17.24 -2.24
N LYS A 114 15.55 16.84 -3.44
CA LYS A 114 16.13 15.64 -4.10
C LYS A 114 17.65 15.66 -4.31
N LYS A 115 18.28 16.83 -4.16
CA LYS A 115 19.74 16.99 -4.24
C LYS A 115 20.42 17.22 -2.88
N GLN A 116 19.66 17.20 -1.78
CA GLN A 116 20.22 17.37 -0.44
C GLN A 116 21.08 16.17 -0.06
N HIS A 117 22.05 16.42 0.83
CA HIS A 117 22.85 15.36 1.40
C HIS A 117 21.97 14.31 2.10
N GLY A 118 22.29 13.04 1.91
CA GLY A 118 21.50 11.93 2.46
C GLY A 118 20.26 11.57 1.68
N PHE A 119 19.87 12.35 0.66
CA PHE A 119 18.68 12.08 -0.17
C PHE A 119 19.06 11.27 -1.41
N LEU A 120 18.31 10.20 -1.69
CA LEU A 120 18.46 9.34 -2.85
C LEU A 120 17.14 9.25 -3.58
N LEU A 121 17.11 9.64 -4.86
CA LEU A 121 15.96 9.49 -5.75
C LEU A 121 16.27 8.37 -6.75
N PHE A 122 15.38 7.38 -6.88
CA PHE A 122 15.57 6.24 -7.78
C PHE A 122 14.80 6.47 -9.09
N ASP A 123 15.51 6.46 -10.21
CA ASP A 123 14.93 6.78 -11.51
C ASP A 123 14.11 5.64 -12.11
N ASN A 124 14.49 4.38 -11.83
CA ASN A 124 13.97 3.18 -12.48
C ASN A 124 13.30 2.22 -11.49
N ALA A 125 12.45 2.76 -10.60
CA ALA A 125 11.62 1.94 -9.72
C ALA A 125 10.29 1.58 -10.40
N TYR A 126 9.88 0.31 -10.22
CA TYR A 126 8.65 -0.24 -10.77
C TYR A 126 7.92 -1.09 -9.74
N SER A 127 6.61 -1.17 -9.88
CA SER A 127 5.80 -2.11 -9.12
C SER A 127 5.89 -3.51 -9.72
N CYS A 128 5.91 -4.53 -8.87
CA CYS A 128 5.89 -5.94 -9.28
C CYS A 128 4.48 -6.42 -9.68
N HIS A 129 3.43 -5.71 -9.29
CA HIS A 129 2.03 -5.94 -9.66
C HIS A 129 1.30 -4.59 -9.81
N SER A 130 0.08 -4.63 -10.37
CA SER A 130 -0.76 -3.44 -10.54
C SER A 130 -1.79 -3.23 -9.41
N HIS A 131 -1.76 -4.04 -8.34
CA HIS A 131 -2.72 -3.96 -7.23
C HIS A 131 -2.01 -4.04 -5.89
N THR A 132 -2.54 -3.32 -4.91
CA THR A 132 -1.99 -3.15 -3.55
C THR A 132 -1.69 -4.48 -2.84
N VAL A 133 -2.66 -5.40 -2.79
CA VAL A 133 -2.52 -6.63 -2.01
C VAL A 133 -1.34 -7.50 -2.47
N PRO A 134 -1.23 -7.89 -3.75
CA PRO A 134 -0.08 -8.68 -4.20
C PRO A 134 1.24 -7.92 -4.05
N VAL A 135 1.27 -6.61 -4.32
CA VAL A 135 2.48 -5.79 -4.16
C VAL A 135 2.95 -5.79 -2.72
N LEU A 136 2.08 -5.41 -1.78
CA LEU A 136 2.49 -5.28 -0.37
C LEU A 136 2.76 -6.64 0.28
N THR A 137 2.11 -7.71 -0.21
CA THR A 137 2.47 -9.08 0.18
C THR A 137 3.94 -9.37 -0.14
N TYR A 138 4.42 -9.01 -1.32
CA TYR A 138 5.82 -9.20 -1.70
C TYR A 138 6.75 -8.15 -1.06
N ALA A 139 6.38 -6.89 -1.08
CA ALA A 139 7.23 -5.81 -0.58
C ALA A 139 7.51 -5.88 0.93
N LEU A 140 6.57 -6.46 1.69
CA LEU A 140 6.64 -6.48 3.16
C LEU A 140 6.97 -7.84 3.75
N THR A 141 7.25 -8.85 2.92
CA THR A 141 7.63 -10.20 3.38
C THR A 141 8.86 -10.71 2.65
N ALA A 142 9.45 -11.78 3.17
CA ALA A 142 10.59 -12.47 2.54
C ALA A 142 10.21 -13.16 1.20
N LYS A 143 8.92 -13.18 0.83
CA LYS A 143 8.47 -13.67 -0.48
C LYS A 143 8.66 -12.59 -1.53
N ASN A 144 9.31 -12.92 -2.64
CA ASN A 144 9.45 -12.05 -3.79
C ASN A 144 9.32 -12.85 -5.10
N GLN A 145 9.36 -12.19 -6.25
CA GLN A 145 9.22 -12.87 -7.55
C GLN A 145 10.45 -13.70 -7.96
N TYR A 146 11.54 -13.64 -7.19
CA TYR A 146 12.78 -14.36 -7.45
C TYR A 146 12.94 -15.62 -6.60
N ASN A 147 11.97 -15.91 -5.71
CA ASN A 147 11.97 -17.10 -4.88
C ASN A 147 10.63 -17.84 -4.94
N THR A 148 10.63 -19.09 -4.49
CA THR A 148 9.44 -19.96 -4.44
C THR A 148 8.87 -20.12 -3.03
N LEU A 149 9.26 -19.20 -2.10
CA LEU A 149 8.86 -19.27 -0.70
C LEU A 149 7.33 -19.16 -0.58
N PRO A 150 6.62 -20.10 0.07
CA PRO A 150 5.21 -19.96 0.36
C PRO A 150 4.97 -18.75 1.29
N LEU A 151 3.88 -18.00 1.06
CA LEU A 151 3.59 -16.79 1.83
C LEU A 151 3.51 -17.09 3.35
N GLU A 152 2.87 -18.17 3.72
CA GLU A 152 2.69 -18.59 5.13
C GLU A 152 4.01 -18.87 5.86
N GLN A 153 5.09 -19.10 5.11
CA GLN A 153 6.45 -19.30 5.66
C GLN A 153 7.33 -18.04 5.52
N ALA A 154 6.88 -17.05 4.77
CA ALA A 154 7.61 -15.82 4.54
C ALA A 154 7.51 -14.89 5.76
N ALA A 155 8.61 -14.65 6.46
CA ALA A 155 8.63 -13.69 7.54
C ALA A 155 8.32 -12.28 7.02
N SER A 156 7.52 -11.53 7.78
CA SER A 156 7.26 -10.13 7.46
C SER A 156 8.36 -9.22 7.97
N ILE A 157 8.43 -8.01 7.42
CA ILE A 157 9.35 -6.97 7.91
C ILE A 157 9.07 -6.62 9.38
N ILE A 158 7.81 -6.72 9.82
CA ILE A 158 7.42 -6.50 11.21
C ILE A 158 7.99 -7.60 12.11
N GLU A 159 7.88 -8.86 11.70
CA GLU A 159 8.45 -9.99 12.45
C GLU A 159 9.97 -9.90 12.53
N ILE A 160 10.65 -9.54 11.44
CA ILE A 160 12.10 -9.35 11.41
C ILE A 160 12.52 -8.19 12.33
N ALA A 161 11.83 -7.05 12.25
CA ALA A 161 12.12 -5.89 13.09
C ALA A 161 11.98 -6.24 14.59
N GLN A 162 10.92 -6.94 14.96
CA GLN A 162 10.72 -7.40 16.34
C GLN A 162 11.79 -8.40 16.80
N ALA A 163 12.19 -9.33 15.93
CA ALA A 163 13.26 -10.28 16.22
C ALA A 163 14.64 -9.60 16.39
N ALA A 164 14.80 -8.41 15.79
CA ALA A 164 15.95 -7.54 15.97
C ALA A 164 15.76 -6.49 17.09
N ASP A 165 14.77 -6.65 17.96
CA ASP A 165 14.43 -5.80 19.12
C ASP A 165 13.97 -4.37 18.76
N PHE A 166 13.39 -4.16 17.58
CA PHE A 166 12.73 -2.91 17.24
C PHE A 166 11.31 -2.87 17.78
N HIS A 167 10.90 -1.72 18.35
CA HIS A 167 9.49 -1.44 18.55
C HIS A 167 8.83 -1.18 17.20
N THR A 168 7.71 -1.83 16.92
CA THR A 168 7.04 -1.71 15.62
C THR A 168 5.74 -0.94 15.74
N VAL A 169 5.60 0.08 14.89
CA VAL A 169 4.42 0.95 14.83
C VAL A 169 3.85 0.92 13.43
N TRP A 170 2.53 0.78 13.30
CA TRP A 170 1.81 0.90 12.04
C TRP A 170 0.77 2.01 12.14
N ILE A 171 0.85 3.00 11.25
CA ILE A 171 -0.09 4.12 11.15
C ILE A 171 -0.69 4.11 9.75
N SER A 172 -2.01 3.97 9.63
CA SER A 172 -2.66 3.80 8.33
C SER A 172 -3.87 4.70 8.17
N ASN A 173 -4.03 5.25 6.98
CA ASN A 173 -5.24 5.90 6.50
C ASN A 173 -6.04 4.99 5.54
N GLN A 174 -5.58 3.77 5.32
CA GLN A 174 -6.31 2.74 4.58
C GLN A 174 -7.40 2.10 5.43
N VAL A 175 -8.35 1.41 4.79
CA VAL A 175 -9.37 0.63 5.47
C VAL A 175 -8.73 -0.61 6.10
N LYS A 176 -9.05 -0.89 7.37
CA LYS A 176 -8.48 -2.05 8.07
C LYS A 176 -9.12 -3.36 7.62
N TYR A 177 -10.43 -3.36 7.42
CA TYR A 177 -11.22 -4.56 7.12
C TYR A 177 -12.02 -4.34 5.83
N GLY A 178 -11.57 -4.94 4.78
CA GLY A 178 -12.21 -4.92 3.47
C GLY A 178 -11.86 -6.17 2.67
N ALA A 179 -12.62 -6.46 1.62
CA ALA A 179 -12.35 -7.61 0.76
C ALA A 179 -10.95 -7.54 0.11
N TRP A 180 -10.43 -6.32 -0.04
CA TRP A 180 -9.19 -6.02 -0.76
C TRP A 180 -8.01 -5.68 0.17
N ASP A 181 -8.25 -5.42 1.46
CA ASP A 181 -7.23 -4.89 2.38
C ASP A 181 -6.77 -5.92 3.42
N THR A 182 -7.54 -6.98 3.62
CA THR A 182 -7.31 -7.96 4.68
C THR A 182 -5.91 -8.56 4.71
N PRO A 183 -5.26 -8.98 3.60
CA PRO A 183 -3.91 -9.54 3.65
C PRO A 183 -2.84 -8.55 4.13
N VAL A 184 -2.97 -7.26 3.81
CA VAL A 184 -2.05 -6.21 4.28
C VAL A 184 -2.27 -5.94 5.76
N SER A 185 -3.52 -5.90 6.20
CA SER A 185 -3.89 -5.71 7.60
C SER A 185 -3.32 -6.82 8.52
N VAL A 186 -3.15 -8.04 8.00
CA VAL A 186 -2.51 -9.14 8.74
C VAL A 186 -1.05 -8.84 9.08
N ILE A 187 -0.32 -8.30 8.12
CA ILE A 187 1.07 -7.89 8.35
C ILE A 187 1.09 -6.72 9.34
N ALA A 188 0.20 -5.76 9.17
CA ALA A 188 0.04 -4.63 10.06
C ALA A 188 -0.31 -5.06 11.50
N ASP A 189 -1.17 -6.06 11.66
CA ASP A 189 -1.63 -6.59 12.96
C ASP A 189 -0.52 -7.26 13.79
N GLN A 190 0.62 -7.56 13.17
CA GLN A 190 1.81 -8.02 13.87
C GLN A 190 2.51 -6.89 14.62
N SER A 191 2.24 -5.61 14.29
CA SER A 191 2.87 -4.46 14.93
C SER A 191 2.41 -4.29 16.40
N GLN A 192 3.33 -3.91 17.28
CA GLN A 192 3.06 -3.71 18.71
C GLN A 192 2.14 -2.51 18.96
N THR A 193 2.19 -1.51 18.09
CA THR A 193 1.33 -0.32 18.18
C THR A 193 0.70 -0.04 16.82
N GLN A 194 -0.60 0.22 16.79
CA GLN A 194 -1.34 0.44 15.55
C GLN A 194 -2.29 1.62 15.68
N TYR A 195 -2.39 2.41 14.62
CA TYR A 195 -3.35 3.50 14.46
C TYR A 195 -4.01 3.40 13.10
N TRP A 196 -5.34 3.27 13.07
CA TRP A 196 -6.14 3.19 11.86
C TRP A 196 -7.12 4.36 11.83
N LEU A 197 -6.99 5.26 10.84
CA LEU A 197 -7.86 6.43 10.73
C LEU A 197 -9.20 6.11 10.04
N ASN A 198 -9.21 5.13 9.13
CA ASN A 198 -10.38 4.63 8.41
C ASN A 198 -10.69 3.17 8.80
N GLY A 199 -10.74 2.86 10.08
CA GLY A 199 -10.82 1.49 10.59
C GLY A 199 -12.21 0.84 10.59
N HIS A 200 -13.26 1.46 10.06
CA HIS A 200 -14.62 0.98 10.20
C HIS A 200 -15.03 -0.01 9.11
N LEU A 201 -15.72 -1.10 9.53
CA LEU A 201 -16.34 -2.08 8.63
C LEU A 201 -17.36 -1.40 7.70
N GLY A 202 -17.21 -1.61 6.39
CA GLY A 202 -18.18 -1.19 5.39
C GLY A 202 -17.97 0.22 4.83
N GLU A 203 -16.92 0.94 5.24
CA GLU A 203 -16.53 2.17 4.55
C GLU A 203 -15.92 1.81 3.19
N THR A 204 -16.54 2.33 2.17
CA THR A 204 -16.04 2.32 0.80
C THR A 204 -14.79 3.21 0.71
N THR A 205 -14.27 3.43 -0.48
CA THR A 205 -13.14 4.31 -0.77
C THR A 205 -13.29 5.77 -0.26
N GLN A 206 -14.43 6.12 0.36
CA GLN A 206 -14.63 7.42 1.00
C GLN A 206 -13.79 7.50 2.28
N THR A 207 -12.77 8.35 2.24
CA THR A 207 -11.95 8.64 3.40
C THR A 207 -12.61 9.71 4.27
N THR A 208 -12.74 9.44 5.57
CA THR A 208 -13.17 10.45 6.55
C THR A 208 -12.04 11.41 6.93
N HIS A 209 -10.78 11.02 6.64
CA HIS A 209 -9.59 11.78 6.97
C HIS A 209 -8.64 11.90 5.78
N PHE A 210 -8.07 13.07 5.56
CA PHE A 210 -6.95 13.23 4.63
C PHE A 210 -5.64 12.73 5.27
N ASP A 211 -4.68 12.33 4.44
CA ASP A 211 -3.39 11.76 4.89
C ASP A 211 -2.59 12.69 5.82
N LEU A 212 -2.84 14.00 5.80
CA LEU A 212 -2.22 14.92 6.75
C LEU A 212 -2.50 14.54 8.21
N SER A 213 -3.63 13.90 8.50
CA SER A 213 -3.98 13.43 9.85
C SER A 213 -3.02 12.37 10.39
N LEU A 214 -2.31 11.63 9.52
CA LEU A 214 -1.27 10.68 9.92
C LEU A 214 -0.08 11.38 10.59
N VAL A 215 0.21 12.63 10.17
CA VAL A 215 1.28 13.46 10.77
C VAL A 215 0.95 13.77 12.23
N ASP A 216 -0.32 14.02 12.54
CA ASP A 216 -0.75 14.33 13.91
C ASP A 216 -0.64 13.11 14.82
N VAL A 217 -0.89 11.91 14.28
CA VAL A 217 -0.65 10.64 15.01
C VAL A 217 0.84 10.47 15.26
N LEU A 218 1.65 10.64 14.22
CA LEU A 218 3.11 10.45 14.30
C LEU A 218 3.75 11.39 15.32
N LYS A 219 3.32 12.65 15.41
CA LYS A 219 3.81 13.64 16.38
C LYS A 219 3.44 13.30 17.83
N LYS A 220 2.43 12.47 18.05
CA LYS A 220 1.98 12.04 19.38
C LYS A 220 2.62 10.73 19.83
N LEU A 221 3.43 10.08 18.99
CA LEU A 221 4.14 8.88 19.36
C LEU A 221 5.13 9.18 20.51
N PRO A 222 5.35 8.21 21.40
CA PRO A 222 6.43 8.33 22.36
C PRO A 222 7.80 8.32 21.65
N VAL A 223 8.81 8.79 22.35
CA VAL A 223 10.20 8.69 21.87
C VAL A 223 10.65 7.23 21.95
N PHE A 224 11.23 6.74 20.87
CA PHE A 224 11.79 5.39 20.79
C PHE A 224 13.31 5.47 20.60
N ASP A 225 14.04 4.60 21.30
CA ASP A 225 15.46 4.41 21.04
C ASP A 225 15.69 3.58 19.77
N LYS A 226 14.76 2.67 19.49
CA LYS A 226 14.85 1.73 18.39
C LYS A 226 13.45 1.36 17.90
N ALA A 227 13.09 1.81 16.69
CA ALA A 227 11.76 1.56 16.15
C ALA A 227 11.75 1.46 14.61
N LEU A 228 10.82 0.65 14.11
CA LEU A 228 10.35 0.67 12.74
C LEU A 228 8.93 1.25 12.74
N ILE A 229 8.75 2.41 12.11
CA ILE A 229 7.47 3.07 11.96
C ILE A 229 7.02 2.94 10.51
N VAL A 230 5.92 2.24 10.26
CA VAL A 230 5.28 2.15 8.94
C VAL A 230 4.14 3.14 8.89
N VAL A 231 4.13 3.98 7.86
CA VAL A 231 3.05 4.94 7.57
C VAL A 231 2.43 4.56 6.23
N HIS A 232 1.17 4.15 6.21
CA HIS A 232 0.46 3.70 5.03
C HIS A 232 -0.59 4.74 4.62
N LEU A 233 -0.33 5.41 3.51
CA LEU A 233 -1.15 6.51 3.00
C LEU A 233 -2.38 5.97 2.24
N MET A 234 -3.44 6.77 2.17
CA MET A 234 -4.49 6.62 1.15
C MET A 234 -4.00 7.13 -0.22
N GLY A 235 -3.04 8.03 -0.21
CA GLY A 235 -2.28 8.48 -1.37
C GLY A 235 -3.12 9.01 -2.51
N ASN A 236 -2.91 8.43 -3.69
CA ASN A 236 -3.58 8.80 -4.93
C ASN A 236 -4.63 7.76 -5.38
N HIS A 237 -5.18 6.96 -4.44
CA HIS A 237 -6.22 5.97 -4.71
C HIS A 237 -7.40 6.57 -5.49
N GLY A 238 -8.08 5.77 -6.31
CA GLY A 238 -9.20 6.17 -7.15
C GLY A 238 -10.21 7.10 -6.48
N SER A 239 -11.03 7.84 -7.25
CA SER A 239 -11.75 9.05 -6.81
C SER A 239 -10.79 10.15 -6.38
N TYR A 240 -9.85 10.48 -7.23
CA TYR A 240 -8.71 11.37 -6.94
C TYR A 240 -9.10 12.68 -6.27
N GLU A 241 -10.27 13.28 -6.62
CA GLU A 241 -10.82 14.50 -6.02
C GLU A 241 -11.13 14.39 -4.53
N GLU A 242 -11.29 13.17 -4.03
CA GLU A 242 -11.51 12.92 -2.60
C GLU A 242 -10.21 12.77 -1.81
N ARG A 243 -9.06 12.78 -2.49
CA ARG A 243 -7.73 12.57 -1.86
C ARG A 243 -7.10 13.85 -1.34
N TYR A 244 -7.63 15.02 -1.65
CA TYR A 244 -7.08 16.32 -1.25
C TYR A 244 -8.16 17.31 -0.82
N PRO A 245 -7.86 18.22 0.14
CA PRO A 245 -8.77 19.29 0.50
C PRO A 245 -8.83 20.33 -0.62
N HIS A 246 -9.93 21.07 -0.70
CA HIS A 246 -10.20 22.07 -1.74
C HIS A 246 -9.06 23.10 -1.95
N ALA A 247 -8.31 23.41 -0.90
CA ALA A 247 -7.14 24.31 -0.97
C ALA A 247 -6.03 23.81 -1.94
N PHE A 248 -6.02 22.53 -2.26
CA PHE A 248 -5.08 21.91 -3.20
C PHE A 248 -5.66 21.72 -4.60
N ASN A 249 -6.88 22.21 -4.88
CA ASN A 249 -7.49 22.18 -6.20
C ASN A 249 -6.87 23.27 -7.11
N ARG A 250 -5.61 23.06 -7.49
CA ARG A 250 -4.82 24.00 -8.29
C ARG A 250 -5.21 23.97 -9.76
N TRP A 251 -5.41 22.78 -10.30
CA TRP A 251 -5.89 22.56 -11.66
C TRP A 251 -7.39 22.30 -11.62
N THR A 252 -8.17 23.30 -12.01
CA THR A 252 -9.63 23.33 -11.82
C THR A 252 -10.41 22.72 -12.99
N GLY A 253 -9.73 22.06 -13.92
CA GLY A 253 -10.36 21.30 -14.99
C GLY A 253 -11.15 20.09 -14.46
N LYS A 254 -11.95 19.51 -15.35
CA LYS A 254 -12.75 18.30 -15.01
C LYS A 254 -12.09 17.01 -15.46
N SER A 255 -10.87 17.08 -16.01
CA SER A 255 -10.16 15.91 -16.48
C SER A 255 -9.66 15.04 -15.32
N HIS A 256 -9.51 13.75 -15.54
CA HIS A 256 -8.89 12.84 -14.57
C HIS A 256 -7.47 13.28 -14.24
N ILE A 257 -6.73 13.79 -15.24
CA ILE A 257 -5.36 14.29 -15.07
C ILE A 257 -5.31 15.45 -14.08
N ASP A 258 -6.24 16.43 -14.18
CA ASP A 258 -6.26 17.58 -13.27
C ASP A 258 -6.50 17.14 -11.82
N LYS A 259 -7.45 16.22 -11.60
CA LYS A 259 -7.76 15.67 -10.29
C LYS A 259 -6.59 14.87 -9.73
N TYR A 260 -5.98 14.04 -10.56
CA TYR A 260 -4.82 13.25 -10.19
C TYR A 260 -3.61 14.13 -9.85
N ASP A 261 -3.29 15.12 -10.67
CA ASP A 261 -2.18 16.04 -10.42
C ASP A 261 -2.37 16.84 -9.12
N ASN A 262 -3.62 17.22 -8.79
CA ASN A 262 -3.95 17.84 -7.50
C ASN A 262 -3.71 16.87 -6.33
N SER A 263 -4.03 15.59 -6.48
CA SER A 263 -3.77 14.58 -5.46
C SER A 263 -2.26 14.34 -5.27
N ILE A 264 -1.46 14.33 -6.36
CA ILE A 264 0.01 14.29 -6.30
C ILE A 264 0.57 15.52 -5.56
N LEU A 265 0.06 16.72 -5.88
CA LEU A 265 0.49 17.95 -5.20
C LEU A 265 0.22 17.90 -3.69
N TYR A 266 -0.93 17.37 -3.31
CA TYR A 266 -1.27 17.19 -1.90
C TYR A 266 -0.41 16.11 -1.23
N ASN A 267 -0.15 15.00 -1.90
CA ASN A 267 0.73 13.95 -1.41
C ASN A 267 2.15 14.49 -1.16
N ASP A 268 2.70 15.31 -2.06
CA ASP A 268 4.00 15.97 -1.88
C ASP A 268 4.01 16.89 -0.63
N PHE A 269 2.92 17.61 -0.38
CA PHE A 269 2.76 18.41 0.83
C PHE A 269 2.69 17.54 2.09
N VAL A 270 1.93 16.44 2.06
CA VAL A 270 1.87 15.47 3.18
C VAL A 270 3.25 14.91 3.46
N MET A 271 3.99 14.50 2.42
CA MET A 271 5.36 13.99 2.58
C MET A 271 6.32 15.02 3.16
N LYS A 272 6.17 16.29 2.79
CA LYS A 272 6.91 17.40 3.44
C LYS A 272 6.65 17.45 4.93
N GLN A 273 5.39 17.33 5.35
CA GLN A 273 5.00 17.38 6.76
C GLN A 273 5.48 16.15 7.54
N LEU A 274 5.34 14.96 6.94
CA LEU A 274 5.87 13.70 7.49
C LEU A 274 7.39 13.79 7.67
N PHE A 275 8.11 14.18 6.63
CA PHE A 275 9.56 14.33 6.67
C PHE A 275 10.00 15.33 7.76
N SER A 276 9.33 16.48 7.84
CA SER A 276 9.62 17.47 8.89
C SER A 276 9.34 16.94 10.30
N ALA A 277 8.35 16.08 10.47
CA ALA A 277 8.03 15.50 11.77
C ALA A 277 9.03 14.41 12.20
N VAL A 278 9.62 13.67 11.24
CA VAL A 278 10.48 12.53 11.58
C VAL A 278 11.98 12.85 11.60
N LYS A 279 12.46 13.79 10.75
CA LYS A 279 13.90 14.08 10.62
C LYS A 279 14.53 14.56 11.93
N ASP A 280 13.72 15.20 12.80
CA ASP A 280 14.15 15.77 14.07
C ASP A 280 13.85 14.82 15.26
N LEU A 281 13.33 13.61 15.00
CA LEU A 281 13.13 12.62 16.06
C LEU A 281 14.49 12.18 16.64
N PRO A 282 14.58 12.00 17.97
CA PRO A 282 15.76 11.38 18.56
C PRO A 282 16.05 10.04 17.90
N ASN A 283 17.33 9.78 17.64
CA ASN A 283 17.81 8.54 17.02
C ASN A 283 17.30 8.25 15.59
N PHE A 284 16.72 9.24 14.87
CA PHE A 284 16.29 9.06 13.49
C PHE A 284 17.47 8.65 12.59
N GLN A 285 17.29 7.57 11.82
CA GLN A 285 18.30 7.02 10.91
C GLN A 285 17.93 7.21 9.45
N GLY A 286 16.68 6.96 9.09
CA GLY A 286 16.28 7.08 7.70
C GLY A 286 14.78 6.96 7.46
N LEU A 287 14.37 7.45 6.28
CA LEU A 287 13.03 7.33 5.74
C LEU A 287 13.11 6.74 4.34
N ILE A 288 12.25 5.77 4.06
CA ILE A 288 12.03 5.20 2.73
C ILE A 288 10.58 5.48 2.33
N TYR A 289 10.38 5.99 1.13
CA TYR A 289 9.08 6.13 0.50
C TYR A 289 9.05 5.33 -0.80
N PHE A 290 8.01 4.54 -1.01
CA PHE A 290 7.67 3.95 -2.29
C PHE A 290 6.14 3.94 -2.47
N SER A 291 5.66 4.01 -3.71
CA SER A 291 4.26 3.69 -4.00
C SER A 291 4.12 2.18 -4.22
N ASP A 292 3.01 1.64 -3.79
CA ASP A 292 2.68 0.23 -4.04
C ASP A 292 2.58 -0.05 -5.54
N HIS A 293 1.70 0.62 -6.26
CA HIS A 293 1.60 0.65 -7.72
C HIS A 293 1.38 2.08 -8.22
N ALA A 294 1.13 2.22 -9.50
CA ALA A 294 0.75 3.48 -10.14
C ALA A 294 -0.56 3.32 -10.91
N ASP A 295 -1.15 4.44 -11.32
CA ASP A 295 -2.30 4.49 -12.21
C ASP A 295 -1.89 4.96 -13.61
N ASP A 296 -2.45 4.36 -14.65
CA ASP A 296 -2.43 4.91 -16.01
C ASP A 296 -3.56 5.93 -16.15
N VAL A 297 -3.26 7.15 -15.77
CA VAL A 297 -4.21 8.26 -15.78
C VAL A 297 -4.41 8.82 -17.18
N ASP A 298 -3.35 8.85 -18.00
CA ASP A 298 -3.39 9.40 -19.35
C ASP A 298 -4.34 8.60 -20.27
N ALA A 299 -4.34 7.28 -20.16
CA ALA A 299 -5.29 6.42 -20.87
C ALA A 299 -6.64 6.26 -20.12
N GLY A 300 -6.75 6.78 -18.90
CA GLY A 300 -7.97 6.64 -18.07
C GLY A 300 -8.25 5.20 -17.62
N LEU A 301 -7.20 4.38 -17.50
CA LEU A 301 -7.31 2.97 -17.14
C LEU A 301 -7.15 2.72 -15.62
N GLY A 302 -6.65 3.71 -14.86
CA GLY A 302 -6.28 3.50 -13.47
C GLY A 302 -5.27 2.36 -13.37
N HIS A 303 -5.52 1.37 -12.53
CA HIS A 303 -4.70 0.16 -12.37
C HIS A 303 -5.43 -1.14 -12.80
N ASP A 304 -6.27 -1.05 -13.84
CA ASP A 304 -6.99 -2.21 -14.38
C ASP A 304 -6.03 -3.28 -14.94
N ALA A 305 -5.76 -4.32 -14.16
CA ALA A 305 -4.83 -5.39 -14.52
C ALA A 305 -5.23 -6.15 -15.79
N SER A 306 -6.51 -6.14 -16.17
CA SER A 306 -6.98 -6.78 -17.41
C SER A 306 -6.50 -6.05 -18.66
N ARG A 307 -6.09 -4.78 -18.51
CA ARG A 307 -5.58 -3.91 -19.56
C ARG A 307 -4.25 -3.28 -19.15
N PHE A 308 -3.36 -4.11 -18.60
CA PHE A 308 -2.08 -3.66 -18.05
C PHE A 308 -1.29 -2.78 -19.03
N THR A 309 -0.79 -1.67 -18.51
CA THR A 309 0.20 -0.81 -19.19
C THR A 309 1.39 -0.59 -18.26
N PHE A 310 2.54 -0.22 -18.82
CA PHE A 310 3.73 0.08 -18.03
C PHE A 310 3.56 1.28 -17.11
N ASP A 311 2.61 2.19 -17.43
CA ASP A 311 2.32 3.35 -16.58
C ASP A 311 1.74 2.93 -15.23
N MET A 312 1.03 1.81 -15.16
CA MET A 312 0.55 1.21 -13.90
C MET A 312 1.69 0.71 -12.98
N ALA A 313 2.88 0.50 -13.54
CA ALA A 313 4.05 0.01 -12.80
C ALA A 313 5.09 1.11 -12.48
N ARG A 314 4.99 2.31 -13.04
CA ARG A 314 5.98 3.40 -12.90
C ARG A 314 5.85 4.11 -11.56
N ILE A 315 6.40 3.55 -10.52
CA ILE A 315 6.31 4.10 -9.16
C ILE A 315 7.48 5.02 -8.81
N PRO A 316 7.27 6.03 -7.93
CA PRO A 316 8.36 6.73 -7.26
C PRO A 316 8.96 5.85 -6.15
N LEU A 317 10.27 5.95 -6.00
CA LEU A 317 11.04 5.44 -4.86
C LEU A 317 12.07 6.50 -4.48
N TYR A 318 12.11 6.88 -3.22
CA TYR A 318 13.16 7.72 -2.69
C TYR A 318 13.46 7.41 -1.23
N MET A 319 14.69 7.70 -0.83
CA MET A 319 15.18 7.44 0.52
C MET A 319 15.89 8.68 1.06
N TYR A 320 15.84 8.86 2.35
CA TYR A 320 16.64 9.84 3.06
C TYR A 320 17.29 9.19 4.27
N PHE A 321 18.57 9.46 4.47
CA PHE A 321 19.32 8.98 5.61
C PHE A 321 19.97 10.14 6.37
N SER A 322 19.99 10.03 7.70
CA SER A 322 20.60 11.01 8.58
C SER A 322 22.13 11.00 8.42
N ASP A 323 22.78 12.11 8.79
CA ASP A 323 24.26 12.18 8.78
C ASP A 323 24.87 11.10 9.67
N ASN A 324 24.24 10.77 10.80
CA ASN A 324 24.68 9.70 11.67
C ASN A 324 24.65 8.32 10.97
N TYR A 325 23.59 8.03 10.23
CA TYR A 325 23.50 6.80 9.44
C TYR A 325 24.59 6.74 8.35
N ILE A 326 24.76 7.85 7.63
CA ILE A 326 25.73 7.95 6.53
C ILE A 326 27.17 7.71 7.05
N GLN A 327 27.51 8.30 8.20
CA GLN A 327 28.81 8.13 8.84
C GLN A 327 29.00 6.69 9.33
N LYS A 328 27.95 6.10 9.88
CA LYS A 328 28.02 4.72 10.43
C LYS A 328 28.07 3.64 9.36
N TYR A 329 27.36 3.86 8.23
CA TYR A 329 27.20 2.88 7.15
C TYR A 329 27.63 3.42 5.77
N PRO A 330 28.86 3.91 5.60
CA PRO A 330 29.31 4.55 4.37
C PRO A 330 29.29 3.60 3.17
N HIS A 331 29.57 2.31 3.40
CA HIS A 331 29.54 1.30 2.35
C HIS A 331 28.14 1.06 1.81
N THR A 332 27.15 0.90 2.69
CA THR A 332 25.72 0.77 2.31
C THR A 332 25.26 1.99 1.51
N MET A 333 25.61 3.21 1.96
CA MET A 333 25.28 4.44 1.25
C MET A 333 25.90 4.50 -0.15
N ALA A 334 27.15 4.05 -0.30
CA ALA A 334 27.80 4.00 -1.61
C ALA A 334 27.12 3.02 -2.57
N ILE A 335 26.68 1.86 -2.07
CA ILE A 335 25.92 0.87 -2.84
C ILE A 335 24.56 1.45 -3.25
N LEU A 336 23.77 1.99 -2.31
CA LEU A 336 22.47 2.58 -2.59
C LEU A 336 22.59 3.71 -3.62
N LYS A 337 23.56 4.61 -3.46
CA LYS A 337 23.83 5.69 -4.41
C LYS A 337 24.15 5.18 -5.82
N LYS A 338 24.92 4.08 -5.93
CA LYS A 338 25.23 3.44 -7.22
C LYS A 338 23.97 2.86 -7.88
N HIS A 339 23.00 2.43 -7.08
CA HIS A 339 21.79 1.78 -7.58
C HIS A 339 20.66 2.75 -7.89
N THR A 340 20.78 4.06 -7.68
CA THR A 340 19.69 5.03 -7.95
C THR A 340 19.23 5.03 -9.40
N SER A 341 20.07 4.65 -10.37
CA SER A 341 19.74 4.49 -11.79
C SER A 341 19.48 3.05 -12.24
N ALA A 342 19.66 2.07 -11.34
CA ALA A 342 19.40 0.67 -11.64
C ALA A 342 17.87 0.38 -11.68
N TYR A 343 17.49 -0.65 -12.42
CA TYR A 343 16.13 -1.17 -12.37
C TYR A 343 15.87 -1.84 -11.02
N PHE A 344 14.74 -1.51 -10.44
CA PHE A 344 14.30 -1.97 -9.14
C PHE A 344 12.80 -2.26 -9.17
N THR A 345 12.38 -3.36 -8.58
CA THR A 345 10.99 -3.69 -8.33
C THR A 345 10.68 -3.70 -6.84
N ASN A 346 9.51 -3.23 -6.45
CA ASN A 346 9.19 -2.99 -5.03
C ASN A 346 9.03 -4.26 -4.18
N ASP A 347 8.96 -5.45 -4.78
CA ASP A 347 9.11 -6.72 -4.06
C ASP A 347 10.50 -6.93 -3.43
N LEU A 348 11.49 -6.10 -3.79
CA LEU A 348 12.83 -6.08 -3.18
C LEU A 348 12.95 -5.07 -2.01
N ILE A 349 11.86 -4.41 -1.62
CA ILE A 349 11.86 -3.49 -0.46
C ILE A 349 12.20 -4.25 0.82
N PHE A 350 11.63 -5.44 1.02
CA PHE A 350 11.96 -6.29 2.18
C PHE A 350 13.46 -6.54 2.25
N ASP A 351 14.07 -7.03 1.17
CA ASP A 351 15.50 -7.33 1.12
C ASP A 351 16.36 -6.07 1.33
N THR A 352 15.90 -4.91 0.83
CA THR A 352 16.59 -3.62 1.00
C THR A 352 16.58 -3.16 2.47
N LEU A 353 15.50 -3.44 3.20
CA LEU A 353 15.35 -3.02 4.60
C LEU A 353 16.17 -3.89 5.58
N ILE A 354 16.40 -5.16 5.24
CA ILE A 354 17.08 -6.11 6.14
C ILE A 354 18.59 -6.25 5.88
N ASN A 355 19.11 -5.75 4.76
CA ASN A 355 20.53 -5.77 4.38
C ASN A 355 21.19 -4.42 4.62
#